data_7d33dcec0af319456d232372feaf5eec
#
_entry.id   7d33dcec0af319456d232372feaf5eec
#
_cell.length_a   1.000
_cell.length_b   1.000
_cell.length_c   1.000
_cell.angle_alpha   90.00
_cell.angle_beta   90.00
_cell.angle_gamma   90.00
#
_symmetry.space_group_name_H-M   'P 1'
#
loop_
_entity.id
_entity.type
_entity.pdbx_description
1 polymer ?
#
loop_
_entity_poly.entity_id
_entity_poly.type
_entity_poly.pdbx_seq_one_letter_code
_entity_poly.pdbx_strand_id
1 'polypeptide(L)'
;MGKLKSVVFDALPEHETCWSLTTAPNGKIYIGVCGELTGGLSVFLVQYDPETETTEYLLDVGEALGRSARSGATPISKVHYGMIPGHDGKLYCATHFSGPPVTDVVWRPWQTWDDPVRMACGLCLFTYDT
;
A
#
# COMPACT_ATOMS: atom_id res chain seq x y z
N MET A 1 21.66 -21.38 16.64
CA MET A 1 21.11 -20.06 16.98
C MET A 1 20.93 -19.29 15.68
N GLY A 2 19.70 -18.89 15.35
CA GLY A 2 19.40 -18.17 14.10
C GLY A 2 20.04 -16.78 14.12
N LYS A 3 20.44 -16.28 12.93
CA LYS A 3 20.92 -14.91 12.78
C LYS A 3 19.75 -14.04 12.29
N LEU A 4 19.53 -12.90 12.94
CA LEU A 4 18.61 -11.88 12.47
C LEU A 4 19.32 -11.03 11.40
N LYS A 5 18.64 -10.78 10.29
CA LYS A 5 19.03 -9.80 9.29
C LYS A 5 17.89 -8.82 9.12
N SER A 6 18.19 -7.55 9.01
CA SER A 6 17.21 -6.49 8.77
C SER A 6 17.51 -5.76 7.47
N VAL A 7 16.44 -5.35 6.79
CA VAL A 7 16.48 -4.46 5.64
C VAL A 7 15.66 -3.23 6.00
N VAL A 8 16.20 -2.06 5.75
CA VAL A 8 15.54 -0.78 6.04
C VAL A 8 15.12 -0.13 4.73
N PHE A 9 13.86 0.29 4.65
CA PHE A 9 13.32 1.06 3.53
C PHE A 9 13.31 2.53 3.92
N ASP A 10 14.30 3.29 3.48
CA ASP A 10 14.52 4.69 3.85
C ASP A 10 14.24 5.68 2.72
N ALA A 11 13.94 5.19 1.52
CA ALA A 11 13.73 6.01 0.34
C ALA A 11 12.30 6.55 0.18
N LEU A 12 11.37 6.18 1.08
CA LEU A 12 9.99 6.64 1.06
C LEU A 12 9.70 7.47 2.31
N PRO A 13 9.98 8.78 2.30
CA PRO A 13 9.62 9.64 3.42
C PRO A 13 8.11 9.57 3.68
N GLU A 14 7.72 9.65 4.94
CA GLU A 14 6.33 9.55 5.39
C GLU A 14 5.67 8.18 5.18
N HIS A 15 6.46 7.14 4.92
CA HIS A 15 5.98 5.77 4.76
C HIS A 15 6.71 4.87 5.75
N GLU A 16 6.09 4.63 6.89
CA GLU A 16 6.72 3.94 8.01
C GLU A 16 6.09 2.61 8.36
N THR A 17 5.03 2.21 7.65
CA THR A 17 4.23 1.05 8.04
C THR A 17 4.07 0.06 6.88
N CYS A 18 4.17 -1.23 7.20
CA CYS A 18 3.86 -2.32 6.29
C CYS A 18 2.63 -3.09 6.81
N TRP A 19 1.55 -3.08 6.01
CA TRP A 19 0.32 -3.82 6.33
C TRP A 19 0.15 -5.12 5.54
N SER A 20 0.93 -5.30 4.50
CA SER A 20 0.86 -6.50 3.67
C SER A 20 2.24 -6.91 3.20
N LEU A 21 2.51 -8.19 3.26
CA LEU A 21 3.75 -8.79 2.80
C LEU A 21 3.46 -10.21 2.30
N THR A 22 4.05 -10.56 1.17
CA THR A 22 3.96 -11.92 0.64
C THR A 22 5.20 -12.30 -0.16
N THR A 23 5.45 -13.60 -0.29
CA THR A 23 6.45 -14.13 -1.21
C THR A 23 5.75 -14.71 -2.43
N ALA A 24 6.12 -14.26 -3.61
CA ALA A 24 5.58 -14.78 -4.87
C ALA A 24 6.37 -16.00 -5.37
N PRO A 25 5.81 -16.76 -6.33
CA PRO A 25 6.48 -17.94 -6.90
C PRO A 25 7.83 -17.64 -7.56
N ASN A 26 8.07 -16.40 -7.97
CA ASN A 26 9.37 -15.94 -8.50
C ASN A 26 10.46 -15.79 -7.42
N GLY A 27 10.18 -16.12 -6.16
CA GLY A 27 11.11 -16.02 -5.03
C GLY A 27 11.22 -14.63 -4.42
N LYS A 28 10.62 -13.62 -5.02
CA LYS A 28 10.68 -12.24 -4.53
C LYS A 28 9.61 -11.97 -3.48
N ILE A 29 9.91 -10.99 -2.62
CA ILE A 29 9.00 -10.56 -1.55
C ILE A 29 8.37 -9.23 -1.96
N TYR A 30 7.05 -9.17 -1.92
CA TYR A 30 6.27 -7.98 -2.24
C TYR A 30 5.68 -7.39 -0.96
N ILE A 31 5.72 -6.08 -0.87
CA ILE A 31 5.42 -5.35 0.36
C ILE A 31 4.55 -4.14 0.02
N GLY A 32 3.46 -3.96 0.74
CA GLY A 32 2.66 -2.73 0.71
C GLY A 32 3.15 -1.78 1.79
N VAL A 33 3.89 -0.74 1.40
CA VAL A 33 4.46 0.26 2.33
C VAL A 33 3.61 1.50 2.33
N CYS A 34 3.11 1.90 3.49
CA CYS A 34 2.22 3.04 3.65
C CYS A 34 2.65 3.95 4.81
N GLY A 35 2.15 5.17 4.79
CA GLY A 35 2.26 6.10 5.92
C GLY A 35 1.00 6.06 6.76
N GLU A 36 1.10 5.74 8.03
CA GLU A 36 -0.04 5.67 8.94
C GLU A 36 -0.01 6.77 9.99
N LEU A 37 1.15 7.01 10.57
CA LEU A 37 1.31 8.01 11.62
C LEU A 37 1.50 9.41 11.05
N THR A 38 2.08 9.50 9.87
CA THR A 38 2.36 10.75 9.17
C THR A 38 1.20 11.26 8.32
N GLY A 39 0.07 10.52 8.31
CA GLY A 39 -1.06 10.84 7.44
C GLY A 39 -0.79 10.58 5.97
N GLY A 40 0.11 9.63 5.68
CA GLY A 40 0.42 9.20 4.33
C GLY A 40 -0.84 8.87 3.54
N LEU A 41 -0.99 9.55 2.41
CA LEU A 41 -2.15 9.45 1.53
C LEU A 41 -1.88 8.56 0.32
N SER A 42 -0.89 7.70 0.45
CA SER A 42 -0.46 6.78 -0.60
C SER A 42 0.04 5.46 -0.03
N VAL A 43 0.13 4.47 -0.89
CA VAL A 43 0.77 3.20 -0.60
C VAL A 43 1.63 2.80 -1.79
N PHE A 44 2.86 2.43 -1.52
CA PHE A 44 3.78 1.92 -2.51
C PHE A 44 3.81 0.41 -2.50
N LEU A 45 3.76 -0.17 -3.70
CA LEU A 45 4.13 -1.56 -3.89
C LEU A 45 5.65 -1.61 -4.07
N VAL A 46 6.29 -2.35 -3.19
CA VAL A 46 7.75 -2.52 -3.14
C VAL A 46 8.07 -3.99 -3.32
N GLN A 47 9.13 -4.28 -4.07
CA GLN A 47 9.68 -5.60 -4.24
C GLN A 47 11.04 -5.67 -3.55
N TYR A 48 11.28 -6.74 -2.82
CA TYR A 48 12.60 -7.10 -2.32
C TYR A 48 13.03 -8.43 -2.93
N ASP A 49 14.22 -8.45 -3.46
CA ASP A 49 14.86 -9.66 -3.99
C ASP A 49 15.86 -10.20 -2.94
N PRO A 50 15.57 -11.35 -2.32
CA PRO A 50 16.46 -11.90 -1.29
C PRO A 50 17.75 -12.50 -1.85
N GLU A 51 17.84 -12.79 -3.14
CA GLU A 51 19.07 -13.32 -3.75
C GLU A 51 20.10 -12.22 -4.00
N THR A 52 19.64 -11.07 -4.49
CA THR A 52 20.51 -9.92 -4.77
C THR A 52 20.54 -8.91 -3.64
N GLU A 53 19.66 -9.08 -2.64
CA GLU A 53 19.47 -8.15 -1.51
C GLU A 53 19.09 -6.73 -1.95
N THR A 54 18.37 -6.61 -3.07
CA THR A 54 17.97 -5.33 -3.63
C THR A 54 16.50 -5.06 -3.39
N THR A 55 16.17 -3.78 -3.28
CA THR A 55 14.81 -3.27 -3.14
C THR A 55 14.45 -2.45 -4.38
N GLU A 56 13.26 -2.68 -4.92
CA GLU A 56 12.70 -1.92 -6.03
C GLU A 56 11.35 -1.34 -5.65
N TYR A 57 11.15 -0.04 -5.89
CA TYR A 57 9.88 0.65 -5.73
C TYR A 57 9.11 0.56 -7.03
N LEU A 58 8.07 -0.26 -7.07
CA LEU A 58 7.38 -0.61 -8.30
C LEU A 58 6.40 0.47 -8.74
N LEU A 59 5.48 0.85 -7.85
CA LEU A 59 4.46 1.87 -8.16
C LEU A 59 3.79 2.44 -6.89
N ASP A 60 3.24 3.64 -7.04
CA ASP A 60 2.21 4.17 -6.16
C ASP A 60 0.85 3.58 -6.57
N VAL A 61 0.24 2.81 -5.69
CA VAL A 61 -1.03 2.11 -5.97
C VAL A 61 -2.18 3.10 -6.15
N GLY A 62 -2.18 4.18 -5.38
CA GLY A 62 -3.20 5.22 -5.48
C GLY A 62 -3.14 5.94 -6.82
N GLU A 63 -1.95 6.32 -7.28
CA GLU A 63 -1.77 6.94 -8.59
C GLU A 63 -2.15 5.97 -9.72
N ALA A 64 -1.69 4.72 -9.65
CA ALA A 64 -1.97 3.71 -10.67
C ALA A 64 -3.47 3.42 -10.83
N LEU A 65 -4.24 3.51 -9.75
CA LEU A 65 -5.68 3.30 -9.74
C LEU A 65 -6.51 4.59 -9.89
N GLY A 66 -5.85 5.73 -10.13
CA GLY A 66 -6.53 7.03 -10.23
C GLY A 66 -7.17 7.50 -8.91
N ARG A 67 -6.62 7.06 -7.79
CA ARG A 67 -7.11 7.30 -6.43
C ARG A 67 -6.01 7.85 -5.52
N SER A 68 -5.22 8.73 -6.04
CA SER A 68 -4.23 9.46 -5.24
C SER A 68 -4.86 10.65 -4.51
N ALA A 69 -4.11 11.26 -3.59
CA ALA A 69 -4.52 12.47 -2.91
C ALA A 69 -4.85 13.63 -3.86
N ARG A 70 -4.30 13.60 -5.08
CA ARG A 70 -4.52 14.60 -6.13
C ARG A 70 -5.81 14.38 -6.92
N SER A 71 -6.42 13.22 -6.82
CA SER A 71 -7.61 12.87 -7.60
C SER A 71 -8.90 13.59 -7.15
N GLY A 72 -8.88 14.22 -5.98
CA GLY A 72 -10.07 14.81 -5.35
C GLY A 72 -10.99 13.79 -4.68
N ALA A 73 -10.74 12.50 -4.86
CA ALA A 73 -11.42 11.41 -4.16
C ALA A 73 -10.68 11.01 -2.89
N THR A 74 -11.30 10.19 -2.05
CA THR A 74 -10.61 9.60 -0.90
C THR A 74 -9.46 8.74 -1.38
N PRO A 75 -8.22 9.04 -0.99
CA PRO A 75 -7.06 8.34 -1.50
C PRO A 75 -6.96 6.91 -0.96
N ILE A 76 -6.33 6.06 -1.76
CA ILE A 76 -5.89 4.74 -1.31
C ILE A 76 -4.60 4.92 -0.54
N SER A 77 -4.59 4.46 0.70
CA SER A 77 -3.43 4.59 1.59
C SER A 77 -2.81 3.28 2.02
N LYS A 78 -3.51 2.17 1.80
CA LYS A 78 -3.03 0.87 2.22
C LYS A 78 -3.38 -0.22 1.21
N VAL A 79 -2.49 -1.19 1.07
CA VAL A 79 -2.82 -2.56 0.68
C VAL A 79 -2.94 -3.33 1.99
N HIS A 80 -4.18 -3.71 2.36
CA HIS A 80 -4.49 -4.20 3.69
C HIS A 80 -4.81 -5.68 3.67
N TYR A 81 -4.06 -6.49 4.40
CA TYR A 81 -4.16 -7.95 4.56
C TYR A 81 -3.99 -8.80 3.30
N GLY A 82 -4.51 -8.40 2.19
CA GLY A 82 -4.60 -9.25 1.01
C GLY A 82 -3.51 -8.94 -0.01
N MET A 83 -2.45 -9.70 0.02
CA MET A 83 -1.50 -9.79 -1.08
C MET A 83 -1.27 -11.28 -1.33
N ILE A 84 -2.07 -11.84 -2.24
CA ILE A 84 -2.13 -13.28 -2.47
C ILE A 84 -1.46 -13.60 -3.80
N PRO A 85 -0.37 -14.38 -3.81
CA PRO A 85 0.26 -14.82 -5.04
C PRO A 85 -0.61 -15.89 -5.71
N GLY A 86 -0.95 -15.65 -6.96
CA GLY A 86 -1.62 -16.62 -7.81
C GLY A 86 -0.64 -17.55 -8.53
N HIS A 87 -1.14 -18.70 -8.99
CA HIS A 87 -0.36 -19.63 -9.81
C HIS A 87 -0.13 -19.12 -11.23
N ASP A 88 -0.82 -18.06 -11.61
CA ASP A 88 -0.74 -17.40 -12.92
C ASP A 88 0.33 -16.30 -13.00
N GLY A 89 1.18 -16.18 -11.98
CA GLY A 89 2.23 -15.16 -11.91
C GLY A 89 1.72 -13.77 -11.53
N LYS A 90 0.54 -13.69 -10.93
CA LYS A 90 -0.03 -12.42 -10.48
C LYS A 90 -0.11 -12.35 -8.96
N LEU A 91 -0.02 -11.13 -8.44
CA LEU A 91 -0.47 -10.81 -7.10
C LEU A 91 -1.90 -10.30 -7.16
N TYR A 92 -2.75 -10.84 -6.31
CA TYR A 92 -4.13 -10.36 -6.11
C TYR A 92 -4.16 -9.55 -4.82
N CYS A 93 -4.54 -8.30 -4.94
CA CYS A 93 -4.44 -7.34 -3.85
C CYS A 93 -5.76 -6.63 -3.61
N ALA A 94 -6.01 -6.28 -2.35
CA ALA A 94 -7.13 -5.44 -1.94
C ALA A 94 -6.62 -4.16 -1.30
N THR A 95 -7.25 -3.05 -1.65
CA THR A 95 -6.87 -1.74 -1.10
C THR A 95 -7.72 -1.38 0.11
N HIS A 96 -7.20 -0.44 0.88
CA HIS A 96 -7.94 0.26 1.92
C HIS A 96 -7.81 1.77 1.68
N PHE A 97 -8.87 2.52 1.97
CA PHE A 97 -8.85 3.97 1.86
C PHE A 97 -8.31 4.64 3.12
N SER A 98 -7.77 5.82 2.97
CA SER A 98 -7.52 6.74 4.07
C SER A 98 -8.77 7.51 4.44
N GLY A 99 -8.84 7.92 5.70
CA GLY A 99 -9.68 9.04 6.07
C GLY A 99 -9.23 10.33 5.38
N PRO A 100 -10.04 11.39 5.40
CA PRO A 100 -9.62 12.68 4.89
C PRO A 100 -8.37 13.14 5.64
N PRO A 101 -7.48 13.89 4.99
CA PRO A 101 -6.39 14.55 5.68
C PRO A 101 -6.98 15.52 6.69
N VAL A 102 -7.08 15.08 7.91
CA VAL A 102 -7.58 15.93 8.99
C VAL A 102 -6.37 16.43 9.73
N THR A 103 -6.15 17.70 9.63
CA THR A 103 -5.05 18.37 10.29
C THR A 103 -5.12 18.29 11.81
N ASP A 104 -6.26 17.90 12.38
CA ASP A 104 -6.44 18.09 13.82
C ASP A 104 -6.89 16.88 14.62
N VAL A 105 -7.35 15.80 14.03
CA VAL A 105 -7.91 14.73 14.86
C VAL A 105 -7.97 13.38 14.15
N VAL A 106 -7.54 12.43 14.89
CA VAL A 106 -8.13 11.10 14.98
C VAL A 106 -9.13 10.80 13.86
N TRP A 107 -8.71 9.92 13.06
CA TRP A 107 -9.45 9.08 12.14
C TRP A 107 -10.98 9.15 12.34
N ARG A 108 -11.65 9.84 11.45
CA ARG A 108 -13.11 9.81 11.39
C ARG A 108 -13.56 9.43 9.97
N PRO A 109 -13.41 8.17 9.56
CA PRO A 109 -13.79 7.74 8.22
C PRO A 109 -15.26 8.02 7.91
N TRP A 110 -16.12 8.04 8.93
CA TRP A 110 -17.54 8.36 8.77
C TRP A 110 -17.86 9.83 8.47
N GLN A 111 -16.93 10.75 8.67
CA GLN A 111 -17.15 12.15 8.30
C GLN A 111 -17.16 12.42 6.80
N THR A 112 -16.73 11.47 6.01
CA THR A 112 -16.70 11.57 4.55
C THR A 112 -17.83 10.83 3.87
N TRP A 113 -18.66 10.11 4.61
CA TRP A 113 -19.70 9.26 4.03
C TRP A 113 -20.85 10.06 3.38
N ASP A 114 -21.06 11.29 3.82
CA ASP A 114 -22.06 12.18 3.25
C ASP A 114 -21.53 13.02 2.06
N ASP A 115 -20.23 12.92 1.78
CA ASP A 115 -19.58 13.62 0.67
C ASP A 115 -19.39 12.66 -0.52
N PRO A 116 -20.22 12.76 -1.58
CA PRO A 116 -20.14 11.85 -2.72
C PRO A 116 -18.81 11.92 -3.48
N VAL A 117 -18.08 13.00 -3.37
CA VAL A 117 -16.75 13.17 -3.99
C VAL A 117 -15.67 12.45 -3.17
N ARG A 118 -15.81 12.49 -1.87
CA ARG A 118 -14.87 11.89 -0.92
C ARG A 118 -15.28 10.50 -0.47
N MET A 119 -16.53 10.14 -0.73
CA MET A 119 -17.03 8.83 -0.39
C MET A 119 -16.16 7.77 -1.05
N ALA A 120 -15.59 6.94 -0.23
CA ALA A 120 -14.80 5.82 -0.72
C ALA A 120 -15.72 4.95 -1.59
N CYS A 121 -15.39 4.84 -2.85
CA CYS A 121 -16.10 3.94 -3.76
C CYS A 121 -15.73 2.49 -3.50
N GLY A 122 -15.64 2.11 -2.24
CA GLY A 122 -15.32 0.76 -1.83
C GLY A 122 -13.84 0.39 -2.00
N LEU A 123 -13.57 -0.86 -1.74
CA LEU A 123 -12.29 -1.50 -1.98
C LEU A 123 -12.03 -1.62 -3.49
N CYS A 124 -10.81 -1.37 -3.90
CA CYS A 124 -10.34 -1.79 -5.21
C CYS A 124 -9.65 -3.15 -5.07
N LEU A 125 -10.08 -4.09 -5.89
CA LEU A 125 -9.30 -5.29 -6.16
C LEU A 125 -8.44 -5.01 -7.39
N PHE A 126 -7.17 -5.29 -7.32
CA PHE A 126 -6.26 -5.15 -8.44
C PHE A 126 -5.30 -6.32 -8.53
N THR A 127 -4.71 -6.50 -9.69
CA THR A 127 -3.66 -7.48 -9.90
C THR A 127 -2.37 -6.80 -10.34
N TYR A 128 -1.25 -7.38 -9.97
CA TYR A 128 0.08 -6.99 -10.41
C TYR A 128 0.79 -8.21 -10.98
N ASP A 129 1.33 -8.11 -12.19
CA ASP A 129 2.11 -9.17 -12.83
C ASP A 129 3.52 -9.22 -12.21
N THR A 130 3.96 -10.40 -11.71
CA THR A 130 5.24 -10.58 -10.98
C THR A 130 6.39 -11.07 -11.85
#